data_fa7510391f8d00c5c56f3f99d72e050c
#
_entry.id   fa7510391f8d00c5c56f3f99d72e050c
#
_cell.length_a   1.000
_cell.length_b   1.000
_cell.length_c   1.000
_cell.angle_alpha   90.00
_cell.angle_beta   90.00
_cell.angle_gamma   90.00
#
_symmetry.space_group_name_H-M   'P 1'
#
loop_
_entity.id
_entity.type
_entity.pdbx_description
1 polymer ?
#
loop_
_entity_poly.entity_id
_entity_poly.type
_entity_poly.pdbx_seq_one_letter_code
_entity_poly.pdbx_strand_id
1 'polypeptide(L)'
;MARFDPKSYSGLDRLGRIALSESFHLREFLYSEIAVQYQLRNVPDKGGIDTAVEAGSKLCQLLLEPLQQQFGRIHVRSGYRSLEVNAAGVGKHNCAKDNRGFHTWDHPSESNGIGATACISVPRISKAVLADKVAYESIAWWIYDQLPAWSHLEFFATAEHSDEVCFNIGWLAQPLKAMTSWRGRAKEDLLKRLPTIQER
;
A
#
# COMPACT_ATOMS: atom_id res chain seq x y z
N MET A 1 -24.36 2.05 -2.55
CA MET A 1 -24.05 3.02 -3.65
C MET A 1 -23.81 4.40 -3.07
N ALA A 2 -22.66 4.97 -3.32
CA ALA A 2 -22.36 6.34 -2.89
C ALA A 2 -23.34 7.34 -3.50
N ARG A 3 -24.10 8.03 -2.64
CA ARG A 3 -25.14 9.00 -3.05
C ARG A 3 -24.64 10.42 -3.20
N PHE A 4 -23.36 10.63 -3.47
CA PHE A 4 -22.75 11.96 -3.58
C PHE A 4 -21.85 12.04 -4.83
N ASP A 5 -21.66 13.28 -5.32
CA ASP A 5 -20.75 13.53 -6.43
C ASP A 5 -19.31 13.73 -5.89
N PRO A 6 -18.38 12.81 -6.16
CA PRO A 6 -17.00 12.95 -5.71
C PRO A 6 -16.26 14.11 -6.38
N LYS A 7 -16.86 14.77 -7.38
CA LYS A 7 -16.30 15.94 -8.06
C LYS A 7 -16.57 17.25 -7.33
N SER A 8 -17.56 17.30 -6.43
CA SER A 8 -17.85 18.48 -5.61
C SER A 8 -16.97 18.51 -4.35
N TYR A 9 -16.81 19.71 -3.75
CA TYR A 9 -16.12 19.85 -2.46
C TYR A 9 -16.75 18.99 -1.37
N SER A 10 -18.08 19.09 -1.21
CA SER A 10 -18.81 18.31 -0.22
C SER A 10 -18.77 16.80 -0.49
N GLY A 11 -18.73 16.40 -1.76
CA GLY A 11 -18.56 15.01 -2.14
C GLY A 11 -17.17 14.48 -1.82
N LEU A 12 -16.12 15.28 -2.04
CA LEU A 12 -14.75 14.93 -1.66
C LEU A 12 -14.58 14.82 -0.15
N ASP A 13 -15.16 15.74 0.62
CA ASP A 13 -15.12 15.67 2.08
C ASP A 13 -15.83 14.40 2.60
N ARG A 14 -17.02 14.08 2.08
CA ARG A 14 -17.73 12.84 2.42
C ARG A 14 -16.95 11.60 2.03
N LEU A 15 -16.37 11.56 0.83
CA LEU A 15 -15.52 10.47 0.37
C LEU A 15 -14.35 10.26 1.32
N GLY A 16 -13.66 11.34 1.66
CA GLY A 16 -12.50 11.29 2.56
C GLY A 16 -12.82 10.84 3.98
N ARG A 17 -14.04 11.04 4.45
CA ARG A 17 -14.51 10.62 5.80
C ARG A 17 -14.97 9.17 5.87
N ILE A 18 -14.98 8.43 4.77
CA ILE A 18 -15.33 7.01 4.82
C ILE A 18 -14.26 6.31 5.66
N ALA A 19 -14.69 5.73 6.79
CA ALA A 19 -13.83 4.90 7.62
C ALA A 19 -13.59 3.57 6.92
N LEU A 20 -12.32 3.19 6.76
CA LEU A 20 -11.90 1.89 6.24
C LEU A 20 -11.69 0.89 7.38
N SER A 21 -11.32 1.41 8.55
CA SER A 21 -11.15 0.67 9.78
C SER A 21 -11.29 1.62 10.98
N GLU A 22 -10.94 1.17 12.19
CA GLU A 22 -10.97 1.98 13.42
C GLU A 22 -10.05 3.22 13.31
N SER A 23 -8.82 3.04 12.79
CA SER A 23 -7.80 4.10 12.73
C SER A 23 -7.69 4.78 11.38
N PHE A 24 -8.16 4.16 10.28
CA PHE A 24 -7.87 4.63 8.92
C PHE A 24 -9.13 5.10 8.20
N HIS A 25 -9.01 6.24 7.51
CA HIS A 25 -10.04 6.79 6.63
C HIS A 25 -9.53 6.85 5.18
N LEU A 26 -10.43 6.82 4.22
CA LEU A 26 -10.08 6.79 2.79
C LEU A 26 -9.20 7.98 2.38
N ARG A 27 -9.37 9.18 2.99
CA ARG A 27 -8.57 10.38 2.65
C ARG A 27 -7.07 10.19 2.80
N GLU A 28 -6.63 9.34 3.73
CA GLU A 28 -5.22 9.07 3.98
C GLU A 28 -4.53 8.38 2.80
N PHE A 29 -5.30 7.71 1.97
CA PHE A 29 -4.83 6.95 0.81
C PHE A 29 -5.00 7.67 -0.53
N LEU A 30 -5.63 8.86 -0.54
CA LEU A 30 -5.91 9.59 -1.78
C LEU A 30 -4.80 10.56 -2.19
N TYR A 31 -3.82 10.83 -1.32
CA TYR A 31 -2.68 11.66 -1.69
C TYR A 31 -1.75 10.92 -2.67
N SER A 32 -1.26 11.63 -3.68
CA SER A 32 -0.31 11.11 -4.66
C SER A 32 0.54 12.25 -5.22
N GLU A 33 1.86 12.14 -5.10
CA GLU A 33 2.82 13.08 -5.68
C GLU A 33 2.67 13.17 -7.20
N ILE A 34 2.36 12.03 -7.85
CA ILE A 34 2.11 11.98 -9.30
C ILE A 34 0.90 12.84 -9.64
N ALA A 35 -0.19 12.69 -8.87
CA ALA A 35 -1.39 13.48 -9.09
C ALA A 35 -1.12 14.98 -8.93
N VAL A 36 -0.38 15.38 -7.90
CA VAL A 36 0.02 16.78 -7.66
C VAL A 36 0.89 17.29 -8.80
N GLN A 37 1.93 16.55 -9.19
CA GLN A 37 2.86 16.95 -10.23
C GLN A 37 2.17 17.17 -11.59
N TYR A 38 1.25 16.30 -11.95
CA TYR A 38 0.55 16.36 -13.24
C TYR A 38 -0.82 17.05 -13.15
N GLN A 39 -1.19 17.63 -12.00
CA GLN A 39 -2.47 18.29 -11.75
C GLN A 39 -3.67 17.40 -12.07
N LEU A 40 -3.54 16.11 -11.75
CA LEU A 40 -4.55 15.10 -11.98
C LEU A 40 -5.41 14.86 -10.73
N ARG A 41 -6.60 14.38 -10.95
CA ARG A 41 -7.52 14.04 -9.87
C ARG A 41 -7.28 12.60 -9.42
N ASN A 42 -7.05 12.40 -8.12
CA ASN A 42 -6.81 11.07 -7.56
C ASN A 42 -7.91 10.63 -6.60
N VAL A 43 -9.06 10.30 -7.17
CA VAL A 43 -10.22 9.77 -6.42
C VAL A 43 -10.88 8.67 -7.24
N PRO A 44 -11.52 7.68 -6.60
CA PRO A 44 -12.26 6.64 -7.30
C PRO A 44 -13.36 7.22 -8.18
N ASP A 45 -13.61 6.56 -9.29
CA ASP A 45 -14.77 6.85 -10.12
C ASP A 45 -16.06 6.58 -9.34
N LYS A 46 -17.13 7.33 -9.67
CA LYS A 46 -18.41 7.23 -8.96
C LYS A 46 -18.92 5.79 -8.88
N GLY A 47 -18.75 5.00 -9.93
CA GLY A 47 -19.14 3.59 -9.98
C GLY A 47 -18.19 2.64 -9.25
N GLY A 48 -16.96 3.07 -8.97
CA GLY A 48 -15.92 2.27 -8.32
C GLY A 48 -15.72 2.55 -6.83
N ILE A 49 -16.45 3.55 -6.26
CA ILE A 49 -16.26 3.94 -4.85
C ILE A 49 -16.49 2.76 -3.91
N ASP A 50 -17.57 2.01 -4.10
CA ASP A 50 -17.91 0.89 -3.21
C ASP A 50 -16.82 -0.20 -3.27
N THR A 51 -16.28 -0.49 -4.47
CA THR A 51 -15.18 -1.44 -4.67
C THR A 51 -13.89 -0.95 -4.00
N ALA A 52 -13.53 0.32 -4.16
CA ALA A 52 -12.36 0.90 -3.53
C ALA A 52 -12.46 0.88 -1.99
N VAL A 53 -13.64 1.18 -1.45
CA VAL A 53 -13.90 1.14 0.00
C VAL A 53 -13.83 -0.30 0.52
N GLU A 54 -14.41 -1.27 -0.19
CA GLU A 54 -14.32 -2.68 0.21
C GLU A 54 -12.87 -3.16 0.25
N ALA A 55 -12.12 -2.96 -0.83
CA ALA A 55 -10.71 -3.36 -0.92
C ALA A 55 -9.84 -2.64 0.13
N GLY A 56 -10.00 -1.32 0.27
CA GLY A 56 -9.30 -0.52 1.28
C GLY A 56 -9.63 -0.94 2.71
N SER A 57 -10.90 -1.30 2.99
CA SER A 57 -11.31 -1.81 4.31
C SER A 57 -10.64 -3.13 4.63
N LYS A 58 -10.54 -4.06 3.68
CA LYS A 58 -9.81 -5.31 3.86
C LYS A 58 -8.32 -5.10 4.12
N LEU A 59 -7.68 -4.22 3.34
CA LEU A 59 -6.29 -3.84 3.58
C LEU A 59 -6.09 -3.29 5.01
N CYS A 60 -6.91 -2.31 5.40
CA CYS A 60 -6.77 -1.66 6.70
C CYS A 60 -7.06 -2.61 7.87
N GLN A 61 -8.21 -3.30 7.85
CA GLN A 61 -8.64 -4.16 8.95
C GLN A 61 -7.76 -5.39 9.14
N LEU A 62 -7.32 -6.02 8.04
CA LEU A 62 -6.62 -7.30 8.08
C LEU A 62 -5.10 -7.17 8.13
N LEU A 63 -4.55 -6.01 7.71
CA LEU A 63 -3.11 -5.82 7.61
C LEU A 63 -2.61 -4.60 8.39
N LEU A 64 -3.18 -3.40 8.15
CA LEU A 64 -2.62 -2.18 8.73
C LEU A 64 -2.95 -2.00 10.22
N GLU A 65 -4.16 -2.33 10.65
CA GLU A 65 -4.51 -2.27 12.09
C GLU A 65 -3.65 -3.22 12.94
N PRO A 66 -3.49 -4.52 12.59
CA PRO A 66 -2.60 -5.39 13.35
C PRO A 66 -1.14 -4.92 13.34
N LEU A 67 -0.65 -4.40 12.22
CA LEU A 67 0.70 -3.81 12.14
C LEU A 67 0.83 -2.61 13.08
N GLN A 68 -0.16 -1.70 13.08
CA GLN A 68 -0.16 -0.53 13.95
C GLN A 68 -0.27 -0.90 15.42
N GLN A 69 -1.05 -1.90 15.77
CA GLN A 69 -1.13 -2.42 17.14
C GLN A 69 0.22 -2.95 17.63
N GLN A 70 0.95 -3.67 16.77
CA GLN A 70 2.22 -4.29 17.13
C GLN A 70 3.38 -3.29 17.16
N PHE A 71 3.50 -2.46 16.14
CA PHE A 71 4.69 -1.64 15.91
C PHE A 71 4.47 -0.14 16.16
N GLY A 72 3.24 0.26 16.48
CA GLY A 72 2.87 1.66 16.63
C GLY A 72 2.55 2.32 15.29
N ARG A 73 2.50 3.64 15.29
CA ARG A 73 2.03 4.45 14.17
C ARG A 73 2.62 4.04 12.83
N ILE A 74 1.75 3.95 11.82
CA ILE A 74 2.08 3.75 10.41
C ILE A 74 1.96 5.08 9.68
N HIS A 75 2.89 5.38 8.78
CA HIS A 75 2.78 6.44 7.81
C HIS A 75 2.37 5.85 6.46
N VAL A 76 1.24 6.28 5.92
CA VAL A 76 0.84 5.98 4.55
C VAL A 76 1.56 6.95 3.63
N ARG A 77 2.43 6.42 2.77
CA ARG A 77 3.20 7.21 1.79
C ARG A 77 2.45 7.37 0.47
N SER A 78 1.84 6.30 0.01
CA SER A 78 0.91 6.33 -1.12
C SER A 78 -0.05 5.15 -1.02
N GLY A 79 -1.25 5.31 -1.57
CA GLY A 79 -2.27 4.25 -1.55
C GLY A 79 -2.95 4.15 -2.89
N TYR A 80 -4.18 4.62 -2.94
CA TYR A 80 -5.01 4.63 -4.13
C TYR A 80 -4.42 5.48 -5.27
N ARG A 81 -4.53 4.98 -6.49
CA ARG A 81 -4.27 5.73 -7.74
C ARG A 81 -5.42 5.54 -8.70
N SER A 82 -5.94 6.63 -9.26
CA SER A 82 -6.86 6.54 -10.38
C SER A 82 -6.13 5.98 -11.62
N LEU A 83 -6.86 5.44 -12.59
CA LEU A 83 -6.25 4.96 -13.84
C LEU A 83 -5.41 6.04 -14.53
N GLU A 84 -5.89 7.29 -14.52
CA GLU A 84 -5.22 8.43 -15.12
C GLU A 84 -3.90 8.75 -14.41
N VAL A 85 -3.91 8.78 -13.07
CA VAL A 85 -2.71 9.00 -12.26
C VAL A 85 -1.71 7.87 -12.45
N ASN A 86 -2.18 6.61 -12.47
CA ASN A 86 -1.30 5.48 -12.73
C ASN A 86 -0.67 5.57 -14.11
N ALA A 87 -1.45 5.87 -15.15
CA ALA A 87 -0.95 6.00 -16.52
C ALA A 87 0.12 7.10 -16.65
N ALA A 88 -0.06 8.24 -15.98
CA ALA A 88 0.93 9.32 -15.94
C ALA A 88 2.26 8.91 -15.29
N GLY A 89 2.22 7.95 -14.35
CA GLY A 89 3.40 7.43 -13.65
C GLY A 89 4.15 6.31 -14.38
N VAL A 90 3.53 5.65 -15.35
CA VAL A 90 4.15 4.54 -16.09
C VAL A 90 5.41 5.00 -16.82
N GLY A 91 6.52 4.26 -16.63
CA GLY A 91 7.82 4.55 -17.23
C GLY A 91 8.56 5.77 -16.67
N LYS A 92 7.98 6.48 -15.68
CA LYS A 92 8.57 7.69 -15.08
C LYS A 92 8.71 7.57 -13.56
N HIS A 93 7.74 6.96 -12.89
CA HIS A 93 7.65 6.90 -11.43
C HIS A 93 7.49 5.46 -10.92
N ASN A 94 8.09 4.49 -11.59
CA ASN A 94 8.05 3.05 -11.24
C ASN A 94 6.62 2.49 -11.07
N CYS A 95 5.64 3.06 -11.79
CA CYS A 95 4.29 2.52 -11.83
C CYS A 95 4.20 1.35 -12.80
N ALA A 96 3.59 0.26 -12.37
CA ALA A 96 3.25 -0.84 -13.27
C ALA A 96 2.25 -0.38 -14.34
N LYS A 97 2.36 -0.93 -15.56
CA LYS A 97 1.44 -0.62 -16.67
C LYS A 97 0.00 -0.97 -16.33
N ASP A 98 -0.21 -2.10 -15.65
CA ASP A 98 -1.48 -2.48 -15.07
C ASP A 98 -1.34 -2.57 -13.54
N ASN A 99 -2.17 -1.83 -12.82
CA ASN A 99 -2.19 -1.74 -11.37
C ASN A 99 -3.59 -2.02 -10.79
N ARG A 100 -4.48 -2.62 -11.61
CA ARG A 100 -5.82 -2.99 -11.17
C ARG A 100 -5.76 -4.01 -10.04
N GLY A 101 -6.57 -3.79 -9.00
CA GLY A 101 -6.54 -4.60 -7.78
C GLY A 101 -5.32 -4.34 -6.89
N PHE A 102 -4.31 -3.58 -7.35
CA PHE A 102 -3.16 -3.16 -6.55
C PHE A 102 -3.35 -1.71 -6.06
N HIS A 103 -2.74 -0.73 -6.73
CA HIS A 103 -2.96 0.67 -6.39
C HIS A 103 -4.25 1.25 -6.99
N THR A 104 -4.81 0.66 -8.03
CA THR A 104 -6.09 1.07 -8.62
C THR A 104 -7.22 0.25 -8.00
N TRP A 105 -7.65 0.66 -6.80
CA TRP A 105 -8.54 -0.12 -5.92
C TRP A 105 -9.96 -0.28 -6.45
N ASP A 106 -10.44 0.68 -7.24
CA ASP A 106 -11.77 0.71 -7.84
C ASP A 106 -11.90 -0.13 -9.12
N HIS A 107 -10.79 -0.73 -9.57
CA HIS A 107 -10.73 -1.57 -10.77
C HIS A 107 -10.14 -2.94 -10.42
N PRO A 108 -10.97 -3.98 -10.34
CA PRO A 108 -10.49 -5.35 -10.07
C PRO A 108 -9.49 -5.83 -11.13
N SER A 109 -8.52 -6.61 -10.69
CA SER A 109 -7.63 -7.36 -11.57
C SER A 109 -8.35 -8.59 -12.13
N GLU A 110 -8.08 -8.95 -13.38
CA GLU A 110 -8.65 -10.16 -13.99
C GLU A 110 -8.23 -11.44 -13.26
N SER A 111 -6.97 -11.50 -12.80
CA SER A 111 -6.41 -12.69 -12.14
C SER A 111 -6.59 -12.71 -10.62
N ASN A 112 -6.66 -11.54 -9.97
CA ASN A 112 -6.62 -11.44 -8.50
C ASN A 112 -7.89 -10.85 -7.89
N GLY A 113 -8.85 -10.43 -8.72
CA GLY A 113 -10.09 -9.82 -8.25
C GLY A 113 -9.89 -8.42 -7.67
N ILE A 114 -10.73 -8.05 -6.70
CA ILE A 114 -10.60 -6.79 -5.97
C ILE A 114 -9.37 -6.82 -5.06
N GLY A 115 -8.78 -5.66 -4.83
CA GLY A 115 -7.63 -5.54 -3.95
C GLY A 115 -7.21 -4.11 -3.69
N ALA A 116 -6.34 -3.95 -2.69
CA ALA A 116 -5.76 -2.69 -2.31
C ALA A 116 -4.31 -2.87 -1.87
N THR A 117 -3.45 -1.94 -2.29
CA THR A 117 -2.05 -1.85 -1.90
C THR A 117 -1.78 -0.46 -1.35
N ALA A 118 -1.01 -0.38 -0.29
CA ALA A 118 -0.44 0.86 0.21
C ALA A 118 1.08 0.75 0.33
N CYS A 119 1.79 1.80 -0.06
CA CYS A 119 3.17 2.02 0.33
C CYS A 119 3.15 2.66 1.71
N ILE A 120 3.79 2.01 2.66
CA ILE A 120 3.82 2.45 4.05
C ILE A 120 5.25 2.51 4.59
N SER A 121 5.43 3.27 5.66
CA SER A 121 6.57 3.14 6.55
C SER A 121 6.13 2.99 8.00
N VAL A 122 6.97 2.32 8.80
CA VAL A 122 6.76 2.11 10.22
C VAL A 122 7.94 2.75 10.97
N PRO A 123 7.77 3.95 11.55
CA PRO A 123 8.87 4.72 12.13
C PRO A 123 9.67 3.97 13.20
N ARG A 124 9.00 3.14 13.99
CA ARG A 124 9.66 2.31 15.01
C ARG A 124 10.63 1.30 14.41
N ILE A 125 10.22 0.66 13.30
CA ILE A 125 11.09 -0.28 12.56
C ILE A 125 12.23 0.47 11.88
N SER A 126 11.94 1.61 11.23
CA SER A 126 12.97 2.44 10.61
C SER A 126 14.07 2.84 11.61
N LYS A 127 13.69 3.28 12.81
CA LYS A 127 14.64 3.58 13.90
C LYS A 127 15.46 2.37 14.34
N ALA A 128 14.85 1.19 14.39
CA ALA A 128 15.54 -0.03 14.77
C ALA A 128 16.54 -0.49 13.70
N VAL A 129 16.20 -0.36 12.43
CA VAL A 129 17.09 -0.63 11.30
C VAL A 129 18.26 0.33 11.26
N LEU A 130 18.03 1.64 11.43
CA LEU A 130 19.09 2.66 11.49
C LEU A 130 20.05 2.46 12.67
N ALA A 131 19.59 1.85 13.75
CA ALA A 131 20.40 1.51 14.90
C ALA A 131 21.04 0.11 14.81
N ASP A 132 21.03 -0.53 13.65
CA ASP A 132 21.54 -1.90 13.39
C ASP A 132 20.98 -2.98 14.34
N LYS A 133 19.77 -2.75 14.88
CA LYS A 133 19.14 -3.69 15.82
C LYS A 133 18.36 -4.79 15.10
N VAL A 134 17.83 -4.50 13.91
CA VAL A 134 17.08 -5.43 13.07
C VAL A 134 17.44 -5.23 11.62
N ALA A 135 17.33 -6.29 10.82
CA ALA A 135 17.50 -6.21 9.37
C ALA A 135 16.33 -5.43 8.72
N TYR A 136 16.59 -4.84 7.54
CA TYR A 136 15.62 -4.01 6.82
C TYR A 136 14.33 -4.76 6.52
N GLU A 137 14.41 -6.01 6.11
CA GLU A 137 13.27 -6.86 5.76
C GLU A 137 12.71 -7.65 6.95
N SER A 138 13.18 -7.45 8.18
CA SER A 138 12.72 -8.22 9.35
C SER A 138 11.21 -8.17 9.56
N ILE A 139 10.57 -7.03 9.29
CA ILE A 139 9.12 -6.88 9.39
C ILE A 139 8.35 -7.80 8.42
N ALA A 140 8.97 -8.19 7.28
CA ALA A 140 8.36 -9.09 6.30
C ALA A 140 8.05 -10.46 6.91
N TRP A 141 8.95 -10.98 7.72
CA TRP A 141 8.81 -12.30 8.34
C TRP A 141 7.76 -12.28 9.45
N TRP A 142 7.68 -11.19 10.21
CA TRP A 142 6.58 -11.01 11.15
C TRP A 142 5.22 -10.97 10.44
N ILE A 143 5.12 -10.23 9.32
CA ILE A 143 3.89 -10.20 8.50
C ILE A 143 3.57 -11.60 7.97
N TYR A 144 4.56 -12.30 7.47
CA TYR A 144 4.40 -13.66 6.97
C TYR A 144 3.81 -14.61 8.02
N ASP A 145 4.33 -14.56 9.24
CA ASP A 145 3.94 -15.46 10.32
C ASP A 145 2.62 -15.05 10.99
N GLN A 146 2.33 -13.75 11.13
CA GLN A 146 1.24 -13.25 11.96
C GLN A 146 0.01 -12.76 11.17
N LEU A 147 0.15 -12.41 9.91
CA LEU A 147 -0.94 -11.83 9.11
C LEU A 147 -1.33 -12.73 7.94
N PRO A 148 -2.18 -13.76 8.12
CA PRO A 148 -2.48 -14.74 7.06
C PRO A 148 -3.12 -14.12 5.82
N ALA A 149 -3.72 -12.93 5.94
CA ALA A 149 -4.41 -12.24 4.87
C ALA A 149 -3.48 -11.45 3.92
N TRP A 150 -2.17 -11.34 4.19
CA TRP A 150 -1.26 -10.66 3.28
C TRP A 150 -1.23 -11.32 1.91
N SER A 151 -1.16 -10.51 0.86
CA SER A 151 -1.06 -11.01 -0.52
C SER A 151 0.34 -10.81 -1.09
N HIS A 152 0.86 -9.60 -0.98
CA HIS A 152 2.19 -9.29 -1.46
C HIS A 152 2.87 -8.24 -0.58
N LEU A 153 4.19 -8.32 -0.53
CA LEU A 153 5.09 -7.35 0.06
C LEU A 153 6.17 -7.00 -0.96
N GLU A 154 6.51 -5.73 -1.05
CA GLU A 154 7.57 -5.26 -1.93
C GLU A 154 8.38 -4.17 -1.24
N PHE A 155 9.62 -4.50 -0.89
CA PHE A 155 10.56 -3.59 -0.25
C PHE A 155 11.35 -2.81 -1.30
N PHE A 156 11.46 -1.50 -1.10
CA PHE A 156 12.22 -0.64 -1.99
C PHE A 156 13.62 -0.39 -1.46
N ALA A 157 14.57 -0.19 -2.39
CA ALA A 157 15.83 0.43 -2.02
C ALA A 157 15.51 1.79 -1.39
N THR A 158 16.06 2.05 -0.21
CA THR A 158 16.07 3.43 0.30
C THR A 158 16.83 4.26 -0.72
N ALA A 159 16.19 5.29 -1.26
CA ALA A 159 16.94 6.35 -1.92
C ALA A 159 18.04 6.80 -0.95
N GLU A 160 19.19 7.27 -1.46
CA GLU A 160 20.37 7.64 -0.67
C GLU A 160 20.09 8.62 0.49
N HIS A 161 18.86 9.10 0.64
CA HIS A 161 18.42 10.09 1.63
C HIS A 161 17.17 9.67 2.42
N SER A 162 16.74 8.42 2.34
CA SER A 162 15.54 7.97 3.06
C SER A 162 15.93 7.23 4.33
N ASP A 163 15.71 7.85 5.47
CA ASP A 163 15.84 7.24 6.80
C ASP A 163 14.66 6.33 7.15
N GLU A 164 13.83 5.97 6.16
CA GLU A 164 12.62 5.19 6.36
C GLU A 164 12.69 3.83 5.68
N VAL A 165 12.31 2.79 6.40
CA VAL A 165 11.97 1.49 5.82
C VAL A 165 10.60 1.62 5.17
N CYS A 166 10.57 1.58 3.84
CA CYS A 166 9.36 1.70 3.04
C CYS A 166 9.08 0.41 2.28
N PHE A 167 7.83 0.02 2.25
CA PHE A 167 7.41 -1.15 1.47
C PHE A 167 5.94 -1.05 1.07
N ASN A 168 5.61 -1.68 -0.04
CA ASN A 168 4.23 -1.97 -0.40
C ASN A 168 3.74 -3.17 0.42
N ILE A 169 2.53 -3.04 0.95
CA ILE A 169 1.76 -4.13 1.52
C ILE A 169 0.39 -4.16 0.86
N GLY A 170 -0.04 -5.35 0.43
CA GLY A 170 -1.29 -5.50 -0.30
C GLY A 170 -2.14 -6.67 0.17
N TRP A 171 -3.45 -6.43 0.10
CA TRP A 171 -4.50 -7.43 0.19
C TRP A 171 -5.16 -7.60 -1.18
N LEU A 172 -5.33 -8.84 -1.64
CA LEU A 172 -6.07 -9.19 -2.85
C LEU A 172 -7.06 -10.31 -2.52
N ALA A 173 -8.22 -10.29 -3.17
CA ALA A 173 -9.23 -11.34 -3.00
C ALA A 173 -8.67 -12.73 -3.35
N GLN A 174 -7.79 -12.80 -4.34
CA GLN A 174 -7.00 -13.99 -4.67
C GLN A 174 -5.50 -13.64 -4.43
N PRO A 175 -4.92 -14.02 -3.28
CA PRO A 175 -3.60 -13.57 -2.87
C PRO A 175 -2.48 -14.19 -3.71
N LEU A 176 -1.49 -13.37 -4.06
CA LEU A 176 -0.29 -13.80 -4.81
C LEU A 176 0.71 -14.58 -3.95
N LYS A 177 0.76 -14.28 -2.65
CA LYS A 177 1.81 -14.77 -1.73
C LYS A 177 3.22 -14.52 -2.29
N ALA A 178 3.48 -13.28 -2.65
CA ALA A 178 4.76 -12.82 -3.19
C ALA A 178 5.44 -11.83 -2.24
N MET A 179 6.71 -12.03 -1.96
CA MET A 179 7.51 -11.17 -1.08
C MET A 179 8.84 -10.85 -1.76
N THR A 180 9.07 -9.57 -2.06
CA THR A 180 10.22 -9.16 -2.87
C THR A 180 10.96 -7.97 -2.27
N SER A 181 12.26 -7.88 -2.56
CA SER A 181 13.10 -6.74 -2.21
C SER A 181 13.86 -6.23 -3.43
N TRP A 182 13.95 -4.90 -3.57
CA TRP A 182 14.71 -4.19 -4.59
C TRP A 182 15.97 -3.52 -4.03
N ARG A 183 16.41 -3.89 -2.82
CA ARG A 183 17.57 -3.27 -2.17
C ARG A 183 18.91 -3.60 -2.82
N GLY A 184 18.97 -4.72 -3.54
CA GLY A 184 20.14 -5.13 -4.31
C GLY A 184 20.14 -4.57 -5.73
N ARG A 185 21.12 -5.04 -6.55
CA ARG A 185 21.18 -4.71 -7.98
C ARG A 185 20.06 -5.33 -8.80
N ALA A 186 19.40 -6.35 -8.26
CA ALA A 186 18.30 -7.06 -8.90
C ALA A 186 17.18 -7.30 -7.88
N LYS A 187 15.97 -7.54 -8.39
CA LYS A 187 14.82 -7.96 -7.59
C LYS A 187 15.11 -9.31 -6.94
N GLU A 188 15.01 -9.37 -5.62
CA GLU A 188 15.13 -10.59 -4.83
C GLU A 188 13.75 -11.09 -4.44
N ASP A 189 13.55 -12.41 -4.56
CA ASP A 189 12.37 -13.11 -4.03
C ASP A 189 12.73 -13.63 -2.62
N LEU A 190 12.20 -12.95 -1.60
CA LEU A 190 12.54 -13.27 -0.21
C LEU A 190 12.04 -14.65 0.22
N LEU A 191 10.98 -15.18 -0.40
CA LEU A 191 10.47 -16.52 -0.08
C LEU A 191 11.38 -17.65 -0.56
N LYS A 192 12.33 -17.37 -1.47
CA LYS A 192 13.32 -18.37 -1.93
C LYS A 192 14.52 -18.50 -1.00
N ARG A 193 14.64 -17.65 0.00
CA ARG A 193 15.67 -17.77 1.03
C ARG A 193 15.05 -17.95 2.41
N LEU A 194 15.74 -18.64 3.29
CA LEU A 194 15.36 -18.67 4.70
C LEU A 194 15.72 -17.33 5.35
N PRO A 195 14.89 -16.83 6.28
CA PRO A 195 15.23 -15.64 7.04
C PRO A 195 16.50 -15.88 7.86
N THR A 196 17.36 -14.87 7.94
CA THR A 196 18.51 -14.90 8.83
C THR A 196 18.06 -14.83 10.29
N ILE A 197 18.96 -15.19 11.22
CA ILE A 197 18.66 -15.06 12.68
C ILE A 197 18.32 -13.63 13.05
N GLN A 198 18.90 -12.62 12.37
CA GLN A 198 18.62 -11.20 12.60
C GLN A 198 17.28 -10.72 12.01
N GLU A 199 16.65 -11.49 11.13
CA GLU A 199 15.38 -11.19 10.50
C GLU A 199 14.18 -11.83 11.22
N ARG A 200 14.41 -12.78 12.11
CA ARG A 200 13.40 -13.40 12.98
C ARG A 200 13.42 -12.77 14.36
#